data_c43bfaddf79d009a222d2d2570cc18aa
#
_entry.id   c43bfaddf79d009a222d2d2570cc18aa
#
_cell.length_a   1.000
_cell.length_b   1.000
_cell.length_c   1.000
_cell.angle_alpha   90.00
_cell.angle_beta   90.00
_cell.angle_gamma   90.00
#
_symmetry.space_group_name_H-M   'P 1'
#
loop_
_entity.id
_entity.type
_entity.pdbx_description
1 polymer ?
#
loop_
_entity_poly.entity_id
_entity_poly.type
_entity_poly.pdbx_seq_one_letter_code
_entity_poly.pdbx_strand_id
1 'polypeptide(L)'
;LGINTGRLGFLTSIQKENIQEAISLIYNNKFSIIKRTLLEAKSESQNDAFYDYPFALNEITIQRKDTTSLLNISCQINDKYLTNYWSDGLIISTPTGSTGYSLSNGGSIVSPESNVILLNPIAPHNINMRSLVIPDNSKINIDIEGDSDINLSVDSRMYSVNCSNQIEIFKAGFTIGT
;
A
#
# COMPACT_ATOMS: atom_id res chain seq x y z
N LEU A 1 15.02 10.04 10.21
CA LEU A 1 15.35 11.25 9.43
C LEU A 1 15.65 10.86 8.00
N GLY A 2 14.89 11.40 7.04
CA GLY A 2 15.11 11.16 5.61
C GLY A 2 15.77 12.38 4.95
N ILE A 3 16.83 12.13 4.16
CA ILE A 3 17.52 13.17 3.40
C ILE A 3 17.26 12.93 1.92
N ASN A 4 16.82 13.97 1.21
CA ASN A 4 16.61 13.90 -0.22
C ASN A 4 17.96 14.06 -0.95
N THR A 5 18.36 13.02 -1.68
CA THR A 5 19.58 13.01 -2.48
C THR A 5 19.33 13.18 -3.98
N GLY A 6 18.09 13.36 -4.38
CA GLY A 6 17.65 13.45 -5.78
C GLY A 6 16.53 14.45 -6.00
N ARG A 7 15.47 14.03 -6.70
CA ARG A 7 14.27 14.86 -6.89
C ARG A 7 13.47 14.93 -5.59
N LEU A 8 12.87 16.09 -5.32
CA LEU A 8 12.03 16.31 -4.16
C LEU A 8 10.88 15.28 -4.12
N GLY A 9 10.78 14.56 -3.00
CA GLY A 9 9.70 13.61 -2.73
C GLY A 9 8.86 14.07 -1.53
N PHE A 10 7.69 13.45 -1.36
CA PHE A 10 6.78 13.78 -0.27
C PHE A 10 7.22 13.23 1.10
N LEU A 11 8.15 12.27 1.11
CA LEU A 11 8.58 11.59 2.34
C LEU A 11 9.80 12.24 3.02
N THR A 12 10.65 12.92 2.23
CA THR A 12 11.91 13.52 2.72
C THR A 12 11.90 15.01 2.47
N SER A 13 11.90 15.79 3.55
CA SER A 13 11.83 17.25 3.50
C SER A 13 13.21 17.93 3.56
N ILE A 14 14.27 17.20 3.92
CA ILE A 14 15.61 17.76 4.13
C ILE A 14 16.42 17.61 2.84
N GLN A 15 16.90 18.73 2.31
CA GLN A 15 17.82 18.76 1.18
C GLN A 15 19.26 18.59 1.66
N LYS A 16 20.18 18.19 0.78
CA LYS A 16 21.61 17.96 1.11
C LYS A 16 22.26 19.19 1.75
N GLU A 17 21.90 20.35 1.25
CA GLU A 17 22.43 21.65 1.67
C GLU A 17 22.05 21.99 3.12
N ASN A 18 20.95 21.44 3.60
CA ASN A 18 20.38 21.75 4.92
C ASN A 18 20.71 20.69 5.99
N ILE A 19 21.60 19.74 5.68
CA ILE A 19 21.96 18.65 6.61
C ILE A 19 22.49 19.16 7.94
N GLN A 20 23.41 20.15 7.91
CA GLN A 20 24.01 20.70 9.14
C GLN A 20 22.97 21.38 10.03
N GLU A 21 22.05 22.13 9.43
CA GLU A 21 20.94 22.76 10.14
C GLU A 21 20.01 21.70 10.75
N ALA A 22 19.63 20.66 9.98
CA ALA A 22 18.81 19.56 10.47
C ALA A 22 19.44 18.84 11.66
N ILE A 23 20.74 18.56 11.61
CA ILE A 23 21.49 17.98 12.73
C ILE A 23 21.42 18.89 13.96
N SER A 24 21.66 20.19 13.77
CA SER A 24 21.57 21.17 14.86
C SER A 24 20.18 21.22 15.50
N LEU A 25 19.11 21.16 14.71
CA LEU A 25 17.73 21.12 15.20
C LEU A 25 17.44 19.85 16.02
N ILE A 26 17.98 18.70 15.61
CA ILE A 26 17.84 17.43 16.35
C ILE A 26 18.57 17.53 17.70
N TYR A 27 19.81 17.99 17.74
CA TYR A 27 20.57 18.16 18.99
C TYR A 27 19.90 19.12 19.97
N ASN A 28 19.18 20.12 19.46
CA ASN A 28 18.44 21.10 20.26
C ASN A 28 17.00 20.67 20.56
N ASN A 29 16.61 19.43 20.26
CA ASN A 29 15.22 18.91 20.41
C ASN A 29 14.16 19.78 19.73
N LYS A 30 14.50 20.43 18.60
CA LYS A 30 13.59 21.26 17.79
C LYS A 30 13.07 20.49 16.58
N PHE A 31 12.37 19.40 16.81
CA PHE A 31 11.72 18.60 15.80
C PHE A 31 10.38 18.07 16.31
N SER A 32 9.52 17.66 15.40
CA SER A 32 8.29 16.94 15.68
C SER A 32 8.33 15.56 15.05
N ILE A 33 7.72 14.58 15.70
CA ILE A 33 7.59 13.22 15.16
C ILE A 33 6.18 13.06 14.58
N ILE A 34 6.11 12.75 13.29
CA ILE A 34 4.87 12.43 12.61
C ILE A 34 4.71 10.90 12.61
N LYS A 35 3.59 10.42 13.14
CA LYS A 35 3.27 8.99 13.12
C LYS A 35 2.69 8.60 11.77
N ARG A 36 3.28 7.58 11.14
CA ARG A 36 2.83 7.01 9.87
C ARG A 36 2.14 5.67 10.10
N THR A 37 0.99 5.51 9.50
CA THR A 37 0.25 4.24 9.46
C THR A 37 0.96 3.26 8.52
N LEU A 38 0.93 1.96 8.86
CA LEU A 38 1.35 0.88 7.98
C LEU A 38 0.15 -0.02 7.70
N LEU A 39 0.22 -0.71 6.56
CA LEU A 39 -0.63 -1.86 6.25
C LEU A 39 0.08 -3.14 6.67
N GLU A 40 -0.70 -4.15 7.04
CA GLU A 40 -0.26 -5.52 7.30
C GLU A 40 -1.03 -6.45 6.36
N ALA A 41 -0.33 -7.39 5.72
CA ALA A 41 -0.92 -8.47 4.93
C ALA A 41 -0.90 -9.78 5.71
N LYS A 42 -1.97 -10.55 5.59
CA LYS A 42 -2.06 -11.94 6.05
C LYS A 42 -2.64 -12.82 4.97
N SER A 43 -2.31 -14.09 4.98
CA SER A 43 -2.85 -15.11 4.11
C SER A 43 -3.25 -16.33 4.97
N GLU A 44 -4.14 -17.16 4.47
CA GLU A 44 -4.47 -18.43 5.13
C GLU A 44 -3.28 -19.39 5.18
N SER A 45 -2.39 -19.32 4.20
CA SER A 45 -1.17 -20.11 4.16
C SER A 45 -0.06 -19.43 4.96
N GLN A 46 0.25 -19.94 6.15
CA GLN A 46 1.37 -19.44 6.97
C GLN A 46 2.76 -19.68 6.35
N ASN A 47 2.84 -20.39 5.23
CA ASN A 47 4.09 -20.66 4.51
C ASN A 47 4.41 -19.64 3.42
N ASP A 48 3.57 -18.61 3.25
CA ASP A 48 3.82 -17.57 2.25
C ASP A 48 5.03 -16.71 2.64
N ALA A 49 5.96 -16.53 1.72
CA ALA A 49 7.26 -15.87 1.94
C ALA A 49 7.17 -14.44 2.46
N PHE A 50 6.01 -13.76 2.32
CA PHE A 50 5.82 -12.40 2.83
C PHE A 50 5.57 -12.32 4.35
N TYR A 51 5.36 -13.45 5.02
CA TYR A 51 5.13 -13.50 6.48
C TYR A 51 6.29 -12.95 7.31
N ASP A 52 7.52 -13.05 6.82
CA ASP A 52 8.68 -12.51 7.51
C ASP A 52 8.65 -10.98 7.61
N TYR A 53 8.02 -10.32 6.62
CA TYR A 53 7.92 -8.86 6.55
C TYR A 53 6.59 -8.42 5.91
N PRO A 54 5.45 -8.62 6.60
CA PRO A 54 4.12 -8.39 6.02
C PRO A 54 3.69 -6.91 6.02
N PHE A 55 4.58 -5.98 6.40
CA PHE A 55 4.23 -4.58 6.62
C PHE A 55 4.65 -3.69 5.46
N ALA A 56 3.73 -2.80 5.04
CA ALA A 56 3.98 -1.78 4.03
C ALA A 56 3.75 -0.38 4.59
N LEU A 57 4.68 0.53 4.32
CA LEU A 57 4.55 1.95 4.61
C LEU A 57 3.76 2.67 3.52
N ASN A 58 3.97 2.29 2.26
CA ASN A 58 3.30 2.89 1.12
C ASN A 58 2.08 2.08 0.70
N GLU A 59 2.30 0.88 0.14
CA GLU A 59 1.21 0.09 -0.43
C GLU A 59 1.49 -1.42 -0.43
N ILE A 60 0.41 -2.17 -0.44
CA ILE A 60 0.38 -3.58 -0.81
C ILE A 60 -0.30 -3.66 -2.17
N THR A 61 0.34 -4.33 -3.15
CA THR A 61 -0.24 -4.51 -4.47
C THR A 61 -0.43 -5.97 -4.80
N ILE A 62 -1.53 -6.25 -5.45
CA ILE A 62 -1.84 -7.55 -6.05
C ILE A 62 -1.81 -7.34 -7.55
N GLN A 63 -1.01 -8.11 -8.26
CA GLN A 63 -0.85 -7.98 -9.70
C GLN A 63 -0.82 -9.34 -10.38
N ARG A 64 -1.33 -9.39 -11.60
CA ARG A 64 -1.15 -10.57 -12.44
C ARG A 64 0.33 -10.85 -12.69
N LYS A 65 0.68 -12.12 -12.74
CA LYS A 65 2.03 -12.59 -13.06
C LYS A 65 2.24 -12.63 -14.57
N ASP A 66 1.22 -13.06 -15.29
CA ASP A 66 1.23 -13.19 -16.74
C ASP A 66 0.44 -12.09 -17.43
N THR A 67 0.74 -11.84 -18.70
CA THR A 67 0.13 -10.75 -19.48
C THR A 67 -1.14 -11.15 -20.23
N THR A 68 -1.57 -12.41 -20.14
CA THR A 68 -2.58 -13.00 -21.03
C THR A 68 -4.02 -12.76 -20.59
N SER A 69 -4.30 -12.61 -19.30
CA SER A 69 -5.65 -12.42 -18.78
C SER A 69 -5.71 -11.42 -17.63
N LEU A 70 -6.84 -10.74 -17.51
CA LEU A 70 -7.13 -9.89 -16.34
C LEU A 70 -7.37 -10.77 -15.11
N LEU A 71 -7.05 -10.24 -13.94
CA LEU A 71 -7.48 -10.84 -12.68
C LEU A 71 -8.95 -10.51 -12.42
N ASN A 72 -9.67 -11.46 -11.85
CA ASN A 72 -10.95 -11.23 -11.20
C ASN A 72 -10.73 -11.23 -9.69
N ILE A 73 -10.66 -10.02 -9.12
CA ILE A 73 -10.34 -9.80 -7.71
C ILE A 73 -11.62 -9.48 -6.97
N SER A 74 -12.16 -10.43 -6.21
CA SER A 74 -13.30 -10.23 -5.33
C SER A 74 -12.81 -9.50 -4.06
N CYS A 75 -13.41 -8.37 -3.76
CA CYS A 75 -13.05 -7.54 -2.61
C CYS A 75 -14.22 -7.43 -1.64
N GLN A 76 -13.92 -7.67 -0.35
CA GLN A 76 -14.84 -7.47 0.75
C GLN A 76 -14.24 -6.47 1.74
N ILE A 77 -15.08 -5.66 2.37
CA ILE A 77 -14.70 -4.73 3.44
C ILE A 77 -15.51 -5.07 4.68
N ASN A 78 -14.83 -5.41 5.79
CA ASN A 78 -15.46 -5.82 7.04
C ASN A 78 -16.50 -6.93 6.82
N ASP A 79 -16.09 -7.97 6.10
CA ASP A 79 -16.87 -9.16 5.73
C ASP A 79 -18.13 -8.88 4.86
N LYS A 80 -18.20 -7.67 4.28
CA LYS A 80 -19.27 -7.30 3.35
C LYS A 80 -18.70 -7.17 1.94
N TYR A 81 -19.34 -7.85 1.00
CA TYR A 81 -18.99 -7.75 -0.42
C TYR A 81 -19.04 -6.30 -0.89
N LEU A 82 -17.95 -5.85 -1.52
CA LEU A 82 -17.84 -4.55 -2.14
C LEU A 82 -18.04 -4.64 -3.64
N THR A 83 -17.15 -5.34 -4.33
CA THR A 83 -17.16 -5.46 -5.80
C THR A 83 -16.14 -6.51 -6.26
N ASN A 84 -16.23 -6.87 -7.53
CA ASN A 84 -15.16 -7.57 -8.26
C ASN A 84 -14.41 -6.57 -9.13
N TYR A 85 -13.08 -6.54 -8.99
CA TYR A 85 -12.19 -5.78 -9.85
C TYR A 85 -11.68 -6.68 -10.99
N TRP A 86 -12.12 -6.39 -12.22
CA TRP A 86 -11.54 -6.97 -13.42
C TRP A 86 -10.45 -6.04 -13.90
N SER A 87 -9.19 -6.37 -13.59
CA SER A 87 -8.07 -5.45 -13.72
C SER A 87 -6.74 -6.20 -13.82
N ASP A 88 -5.68 -5.48 -14.15
CA ASP A 88 -4.30 -6.00 -14.07
C ASP A 88 -3.85 -6.22 -12.62
N GLY A 89 -4.55 -5.60 -11.67
CA GLY A 89 -4.28 -5.71 -10.25
C GLY A 89 -5.04 -4.70 -9.40
N LEU A 90 -4.72 -4.69 -8.11
CA LEU A 90 -5.29 -3.78 -7.12
C LEU A 90 -4.18 -3.26 -6.19
N ILE A 91 -4.15 -1.96 -5.98
CA ILE A 91 -3.27 -1.28 -5.03
C ILE A 91 -4.06 -0.95 -3.78
N ILE A 92 -3.60 -1.40 -2.63
CA ILE A 92 -4.11 -1.01 -1.31
C ILE A 92 -3.05 -0.12 -0.68
N SER A 93 -3.37 1.16 -0.47
CA SER A 93 -2.37 2.17 -0.12
C SER A 93 -2.69 2.85 1.20
N THR A 94 -1.63 3.19 1.95
CA THR A 94 -1.70 4.11 3.09
C THR A 94 -1.83 5.56 2.60
N PRO A 95 -2.13 6.52 3.47
CA PRO A 95 -2.02 7.94 3.13
C PRO A 95 -0.63 8.34 2.65
N THR A 96 0.43 7.77 3.23
CA THR A 96 1.82 8.00 2.80
C THR A 96 2.03 7.51 1.37
N GLY A 97 1.54 6.31 1.05
CA GLY A 97 1.64 5.71 -0.29
C GLY A 97 0.70 6.33 -1.32
N SER A 98 -0.24 7.20 -0.91
CA SER A 98 -1.13 7.91 -1.86
C SER A 98 -0.36 8.71 -2.91
N THR A 99 0.89 9.11 -2.61
CA THR A 99 1.81 9.81 -3.51
C THR A 99 2.83 8.89 -4.18
N GLY A 100 2.75 7.57 -3.93
CA GLY A 100 3.58 6.52 -4.53
C GLY A 100 2.94 5.91 -5.79
N TYR A 101 2.92 4.59 -5.85
CA TYR A 101 2.36 3.85 -7.00
C TYR A 101 0.87 4.13 -7.22
N SER A 102 0.11 4.35 -6.15
CA SER A 102 -1.29 4.74 -6.23
C SER A 102 -1.49 6.01 -7.08
N LEU A 103 -0.66 7.05 -6.86
CA LEU A 103 -0.72 8.29 -7.64
C LEU A 103 -0.42 8.05 -9.12
N SER A 104 0.63 7.28 -9.42
CA SER A 104 1.02 6.96 -10.80
C SER A 104 -0.08 6.22 -11.56
N ASN A 105 -0.97 5.54 -10.83
CA ASN A 105 -2.12 4.82 -11.37
C ASN A 105 -3.45 5.59 -11.23
N GLY A 106 -3.39 6.92 -11.08
CA GLY A 106 -4.56 7.80 -11.04
C GLY A 106 -5.31 7.84 -9.69
N GLY A 107 -4.69 7.34 -8.61
CA GLY A 107 -5.23 7.41 -7.26
C GLY A 107 -5.25 8.84 -6.70
N SER A 108 -6.10 9.07 -5.70
CA SER A 108 -6.22 10.35 -5.03
C SER A 108 -5.04 10.62 -4.09
N ILE A 109 -4.59 11.86 -4.03
CA ILE A 109 -3.66 12.33 -2.99
C ILE A 109 -4.46 12.61 -1.72
N VAL A 110 -4.02 12.06 -0.60
CA VAL A 110 -4.60 12.35 0.71
C VAL A 110 -3.50 12.80 1.69
N SER A 111 -3.90 13.59 2.69
CA SER A 111 -2.97 14.03 3.73
C SER A 111 -2.39 12.83 4.47
N PRO A 112 -1.08 12.80 4.73
CA PRO A 112 -0.44 11.71 5.46
C PRO A 112 -0.99 11.45 6.87
N GLU A 113 -1.68 12.44 7.45
CA GLU A 113 -2.31 12.36 8.77
C GLU A 113 -3.75 11.83 8.72
N SER A 114 -4.27 11.55 7.52
CA SER A 114 -5.62 11.02 7.36
C SER A 114 -5.74 9.60 7.88
N ASN A 115 -6.86 9.26 8.52
CA ASN A 115 -7.15 7.91 8.99
C ASN A 115 -7.93 7.13 7.92
N VAL A 116 -7.28 6.87 6.79
CA VAL A 116 -7.89 6.19 5.63
C VAL A 116 -6.96 5.17 4.99
N ILE A 117 -7.56 4.28 4.21
CA ILE A 117 -6.90 3.36 3.27
C ILE A 117 -7.48 3.64 1.89
N LEU A 118 -6.67 3.57 0.86
CA LEU A 118 -7.09 3.74 -0.52
C LEU A 118 -7.04 2.39 -1.24
N LEU A 119 -8.09 2.09 -2.02
CA LEU A 119 -8.12 0.98 -2.96
C LEU A 119 -8.10 1.56 -4.37
N ASN A 120 -7.09 1.22 -5.16
CA ASN A 120 -6.92 1.75 -6.50
C ASN A 120 -6.68 0.62 -7.51
N PRO A 121 -7.64 0.29 -8.40
CA PRO A 121 -7.46 -0.76 -9.39
C PRO A 121 -6.43 -0.36 -10.44
N ILE A 122 -5.60 -1.33 -10.88
CA ILE A 122 -4.60 -1.14 -11.93
C ILE A 122 -5.24 -1.51 -13.28
N ALA A 123 -5.27 -0.56 -14.20
CA ALA A 123 -5.82 -0.74 -15.55
C ALA A 123 -7.17 -1.52 -15.56
N PRO A 124 -8.20 -1.07 -14.84
CA PRO A 124 -9.46 -1.80 -14.77
C PRO A 124 -10.15 -1.85 -16.13
N HIS A 125 -10.76 -3.00 -16.44
CA HIS A 125 -11.56 -3.16 -17.65
C HIS A 125 -12.80 -2.24 -17.65
N ASN A 126 -13.38 -2.02 -16.47
CA ASN A 126 -14.52 -1.12 -16.32
C ASN A 126 -14.05 0.33 -16.21
N ILE A 127 -14.35 1.14 -17.23
CA ILE A 127 -13.95 2.56 -17.35
C ILE A 127 -14.46 3.44 -16.19
N ASN A 128 -15.53 3.04 -15.53
CA ASN A 128 -16.14 3.80 -14.43
C ASN A 128 -15.49 3.51 -13.07
N MET A 129 -14.62 2.52 -12.97
CA MET A 129 -13.89 2.23 -11.72
C MET A 129 -12.97 3.40 -11.35
N ARG A 130 -13.01 3.76 -10.09
CA ARG A 130 -12.18 4.85 -9.53
C ARG A 130 -11.55 4.38 -8.23
N SER A 131 -10.53 5.11 -7.80
CA SER A 131 -9.94 4.94 -6.47
C SER A 131 -11.01 5.15 -5.40
N LEU A 132 -11.09 4.23 -4.46
CA LEU A 132 -12.00 4.27 -3.31
C LEU A 132 -11.19 4.58 -2.05
N VAL A 133 -11.70 5.50 -1.24
CA VAL A 133 -11.13 5.86 0.07
C VAL A 133 -12.04 5.31 1.16
N ILE A 134 -11.47 4.54 2.08
CA ILE A 134 -12.21 3.91 3.19
C ILE A 134 -11.54 4.25 4.53
N PRO A 135 -12.25 4.12 5.67
CA PRO A 135 -11.65 4.28 6.99
C PRO A 135 -10.50 3.29 7.23
N ASP A 136 -9.44 3.73 7.93
CA ASP A 136 -8.24 2.92 8.18
C ASP A 136 -8.44 1.75 9.17
N ASN A 137 -9.56 1.74 9.89
CA ASN A 137 -9.98 0.62 10.72
C ASN A 137 -10.72 -0.49 9.94
N SER A 138 -10.79 -0.37 8.62
CA SER A 138 -11.38 -1.38 7.76
C SER A 138 -10.44 -2.58 7.58
N LYS A 139 -11.05 -3.77 7.53
CA LYS A 139 -10.42 -5.02 7.16
C LYS A 139 -10.81 -5.35 5.72
N ILE A 140 -9.84 -5.58 4.88
CA ILE A 140 -10.03 -5.87 3.45
C ILE A 140 -9.70 -7.33 3.22
N ASN A 141 -10.68 -8.11 2.78
CA ASN A 141 -10.50 -9.49 2.36
C ASN A 141 -10.53 -9.57 0.84
N ILE A 142 -9.55 -10.25 0.27
CA ILE A 142 -9.36 -10.38 -1.16
C ILE A 142 -9.31 -11.85 -1.52
N ASP A 143 -10.20 -12.24 -2.43
CA ASP A 143 -10.23 -13.54 -3.07
C ASP A 143 -9.96 -13.35 -4.56
N ILE A 144 -9.15 -14.22 -5.16
CA ILE A 144 -8.77 -14.11 -6.57
C ILE A 144 -9.18 -15.40 -7.28
N GLU A 145 -9.98 -15.27 -8.31
CA GLU A 145 -10.38 -16.43 -9.12
C GLU A 145 -9.25 -16.88 -10.04
N GLY A 146 -8.95 -18.18 -10.01
CA GLY A 146 -7.98 -18.83 -10.88
C GLY A 146 -7.10 -19.83 -10.14
N ASP A 147 -6.25 -20.52 -10.91
CA ASP A 147 -5.33 -21.54 -10.39
C ASP A 147 -3.85 -21.12 -10.56
N SER A 148 -3.60 -19.90 -11.02
CA SER A 148 -2.26 -19.40 -11.29
C SER A 148 -1.73 -18.54 -10.14
N ASP A 149 -0.40 -18.50 -10.01
CA ASP A 149 0.23 -17.58 -9.06
C ASP A 149 0.01 -16.13 -9.45
N ILE A 150 -0.05 -15.28 -8.44
CA ILE A 150 -0.08 -13.82 -8.55
C ILE A 150 1.18 -13.22 -7.95
N ASN A 151 1.46 -11.98 -8.29
CA ASN A 151 2.48 -11.18 -7.65
C ASN A 151 1.84 -10.34 -6.52
N LEU A 152 2.25 -10.61 -5.28
CA LEU A 152 1.97 -9.77 -4.13
C LEU A 152 3.19 -8.90 -3.86
N SER A 153 3.05 -7.59 -3.87
CA SER A 153 4.13 -6.68 -3.49
C SER A 153 3.79 -5.98 -2.17
N VAL A 154 4.75 -5.96 -1.25
CA VAL A 154 4.66 -5.25 0.03
C VAL A 154 5.73 -4.16 0.01
N ASP A 155 5.36 -2.93 -0.28
CA ASP A 155 6.26 -1.85 -0.75
C ASP A 155 7.06 -2.35 -1.98
N SER A 156 8.39 -2.32 -1.92
CA SER A 156 9.26 -2.77 -3.03
C SER A 156 9.59 -4.27 -3.02
N ARG A 157 9.06 -5.06 -2.08
CA ARG A 157 9.33 -6.50 -1.95
C ARG A 157 8.25 -7.29 -2.65
N MET A 158 8.63 -8.10 -3.63
CA MET A 158 7.69 -8.86 -4.45
C MET A 158 7.73 -10.35 -4.08
N TYR A 159 6.57 -10.95 -3.97
CA TYR A 159 6.36 -12.35 -3.61
C TYR A 159 5.42 -13.00 -4.62
N SER A 160 5.67 -14.27 -4.95
CA SER A 160 4.74 -15.09 -5.72
C SER A 160 3.82 -15.82 -4.72
N VAL A 161 2.53 -15.61 -4.84
CA VAL A 161 1.50 -16.18 -3.95
C VAL A 161 0.49 -16.95 -4.79
N ASN A 162 0.02 -18.08 -4.28
CA ASN A 162 -1.03 -18.83 -4.95
C ASN A 162 -2.38 -18.09 -4.81
N CYS A 163 -3.10 -17.93 -5.90
CA CYS A 163 -4.37 -17.20 -5.92
C CYS A 163 -5.49 -17.88 -5.11
N SER A 164 -5.38 -19.19 -4.83
CA SER A 164 -6.36 -19.89 -3.99
C SER A 164 -6.35 -19.47 -2.52
N ASN A 165 -5.30 -18.76 -2.07
CA ASN A 165 -5.19 -18.28 -0.70
C ASN A 165 -5.89 -16.93 -0.57
N GLN A 166 -6.86 -16.82 0.35
CA GLN A 166 -7.43 -15.53 0.69
C GLN A 166 -6.36 -14.62 1.31
N ILE A 167 -6.31 -13.36 0.86
CA ILE A 167 -5.40 -12.34 1.38
C ILE A 167 -6.22 -11.33 2.19
N GLU A 168 -5.84 -11.17 3.44
CA GLU A 168 -6.40 -10.17 4.34
C GLU A 168 -5.43 -8.99 4.47
N ILE A 169 -5.92 -7.76 4.31
CA ILE A 169 -5.12 -6.54 4.44
C ILE A 169 -5.83 -5.58 5.40
N PHE A 170 -5.08 -5.06 6.36
CA PHE A 170 -5.59 -4.14 7.37
C PHE A 170 -4.47 -3.25 7.91
N LYS A 171 -4.86 -2.27 8.73
CA LYS A 171 -3.92 -1.39 9.42
C LYS A 171 -3.09 -2.17 10.44
N ALA A 172 -1.78 -2.07 10.39
CA ALA A 172 -0.89 -2.66 11.38
C ALA A 172 -1.15 -2.11 12.81
N GLY A 173 -0.90 -2.94 13.82
CA GLY A 173 -1.09 -2.57 15.23
C GLY A 173 -0.10 -1.54 15.77
N PHE A 174 0.81 -1.02 14.94
CA PHE A 174 1.83 -0.05 15.32
C PHE A 174 2.01 1.01 14.21
N THR A 175 2.75 2.07 14.55
CA THR A 175 3.08 3.17 13.63
C THR A 175 4.58 3.38 13.57
N ILE A 176 5.08 3.98 12.48
CA ILE A 176 6.47 4.45 12.38
C ILE A 176 6.50 5.95 12.58
N GLY A 177 7.45 6.42 13.42
CA GLY A 177 7.73 7.84 13.59
C GLY A 177 8.70 8.35 12.52
N THR A 178 8.35 9.43 11.83
CA THR A 178 9.20 10.09 10.83
C THR A 178 9.41 11.55 11.18
#